data_400b75f4691ef2545f851370f57687ae
#
_entry.id   400b75f4691ef2545f851370f57687ae
#
_cell.length_a   1.000
_cell.length_b   1.000
_cell.length_c   1.000
_cell.angle_alpha   90.00
_cell.angle_beta   90.00
_cell.angle_gamma   90.00
#
_symmetry.space_group_name_H-M   'P 1'
#
loop_
_entity.id
_entity.type
_entity.pdbx_description
1 polymer ?
#
loop_
_entity_poly.entity_id
_entity_poly.type
_entity_poly.pdbx_seq_one_letter_code
_entity_poly.pdbx_strand_id
1 'polypeptide(L)'
;MKTFKELIILIAEDDNGHAELIQEGLKEAGVCNKMIRFENGEDAWNFISRTGTGIIRDPSKAYLLLLDINMPRMNGIEVLQRIKADQDLKQIPIIMLTTTDDPREVETCYRLGCSIYITKPVQFDKFAETLRRMGLFIQIVKI
;
A
#
# COMPACT_ATOMS: atom_id res chain seq x y z
N MET A 1 -25.64 -3.49 -15.93
CA MET A 1 -24.48 -2.62 -16.17
C MET A 1 -23.46 -2.83 -15.05
N LYS A 2 -22.21 -3.02 -15.40
CA LYS A 2 -21.15 -3.25 -14.41
C LYS A 2 -20.67 -1.90 -13.88
N THR A 3 -20.81 -1.68 -12.57
CA THR A 3 -20.36 -0.46 -11.92
C THR A 3 -19.00 -0.70 -11.29
N PHE A 4 -18.03 0.16 -11.55
CA PHE A 4 -16.73 0.08 -10.91
C PHE A 4 -16.75 0.84 -9.59
N LYS A 5 -16.21 0.23 -8.55
CA LYS A 5 -16.03 0.93 -7.28
C LYS A 5 -14.94 1.98 -7.41
N GLU A 6 -15.10 3.08 -6.70
CA GLU A 6 -14.03 4.06 -6.56
C GLU A 6 -12.84 3.41 -5.87
N LEU A 7 -11.66 3.53 -6.48
CA LEU A 7 -10.42 3.00 -5.91
C LEU A 7 -9.73 4.07 -5.09
N ILE A 8 -9.47 3.77 -3.83
CA ILE A 8 -8.70 4.63 -2.92
C ILE A 8 -7.36 3.97 -2.65
N ILE A 9 -6.29 4.77 -2.70
CA ILE A 9 -4.94 4.29 -2.46
C ILE A 9 -4.55 4.59 -1.02
N LEU A 10 -4.19 3.54 -0.29
CA LEU A 10 -3.71 3.66 1.08
C LEU A 10 -2.18 3.55 1.07
N ILE A 11 -1.52 4.43 1.81
CA ILE A 11 -0.07 4.47 1.88
C ILE A 11 0.34 4.35 3.34
N ALA A 12 0.92 3.22 3.72
CA ALA A 12 1.45 3.00 5.06
C ALA A 12 2.96 3.18 5.00
N GLU A 13 3.44 4.33 5.43
CA GLU A 13 4.83 4.76 5.33
C GLU A 13 5.14 5.72 6.47
N ASP A 14 6.11 5.38 7.32
CA ASP A 14 6.46 6.20 8.48
C ASP A 14 7.38 7.39 8.15
N ASP A 15 8.15 7.30 7.07
CA ASP A 15 9.06 8.38 6.67
C ASP A 15 8.28 9.44 5.86
N ASN A 16 8.26 10.67 6.39
CA ASN A 16 7.51 11.76 5.75
C ASN A 16 8.01 12.09 4.35
N GLY A 17 9.32 12.05 4.15
CA GLY A 17 9.91 12.32 2.83
C GLY A 17 9.52 11.27 1.81
N HIS A 18 9.60 10.00 2.19
CA HIS A 18 9.18 8.89 1.31
C HIS A 18 7.67 8.96 1.02
N ALA A 19 6.86 9.24 2.03
CA ALA A 19 5.41 9.36 1.83
C ALA A 19 5.07 10.48 0.84
N GLU A 20 5.73 11.63 0.97
CA GLU A 20 5.53 12.75 0.06
C GLU A 20 5.95 12.40 -1.37
N LEU A 21 7.13 11.76 -1.52
CA LEU A 21 7.61 11.33 -2.83
C LEU A 21 6.65 10.35 -3.50
N ILE A 22 6.11 9.40 -2.72
CA ILE A 22 5.15 8.43 -3.24
C ILE A 22 3.91 9.15 -3.76
N GLN A 23 3.33 10.03 -2.96
CA GLN A 23 2.11 10.76 -3.33
C GLN A 23 2.33 11.64 -4.56
N GLU A 24 3.41 12.40 -4.57
CA GLU A 24 3.73 13.28 -5.71
C GLU A 24 4.06 12.50 -6.97
N GLY A 25 4.85 11.43 -6.84
CA GLY A 25 5.22 10.59 -7.97
C GLY A 25 4.02 9.93 -8.63
N LEU A 26 3.08 9.44 -7.84
CA LEU A 26 1.86 8.85 -8.37
C LEU A 26 1.00 9.91 -9.07
N LYS A 27 0.88 11.11 -8.51
CA LYS A 27 0.13 12.19 -9.14
C LYS A 27 0.76 12.60 -10.46
N GLU A 28 2.08 12.72 -10.51
CA GLU A 28 2.80 13.03 -11.75
C GLU A 28 2.63 11.95 -12.82
N ALA A 29 2.44 10.70 -12.40
CA ALA A 29 2.18 9.59 -13.32
C ALA A 29 0.73 9.55 -13.81
N GLY A 30 -0.12 10.46 -13.35
CA GLY A 30 -1.51 10.53 -13.78
C GLY A 30 -2.52 9.87 -12.84
N VAL A 31 -2.09 9.45 -11.66
CA VAL A 31 -3.00 8.85 -10.67
C VAL A 31 -3.77 9.96 -9.96
N CYS A 32 -5.06 10.04 -10.24
CA CYS A 32 -5.96 11.07 -9.67
C CYS A 32 -6.78 10.55 -8.48
N ASN A 33 -6.57 9.31 -8.10
CA ASN A 33 -7.33 8.65 -7.03
C ASN A 33 -7.03 9.31 -5.68
N LYS A 34 -8.02 9.28 -4.79
CA LYS A 34 -7.82 9.71 -3.41
C LYS A 34 -6.74 8.86 -2.75
N MET A 35 -5.87 9.50 -2.00
CA MET A 35 -4.79 8.84 -1.27
C MET A 35 -4.93 9.14 0.21
N ILE A 36 -4.77 8.12 1.05
CA ILE A 36 -4.79 8.27 2.51
C ILE A 36 -3.49 7.69 3.04
N ARG A 37 -2.75 8.49 3.79
CA ARG A 37 -1.46 8.08 4.37
C ARG A 37 -1.60 7.75 5.85
N PHE A 38 -0.92 6.67 6.27
CA PHE A 38 -0.78 6.28 7.67
C PHE A 38 0.71 6.29 8.04
N GLU A 39 1.03 6.76 9.25
CA GLU A 39 2.40 6.90 9.71
C GLU A 39 2.94 5.64 10.38
N ASN A 40 2.09 4.66 10.63
CA ASN A 40 2.47 3.40 11.27
C ASN A 40 1.49 2.30 10.88
N GLY A 41 1.89 1.07 11.19
CA GLY A 41 1.09 -0.10 10.81
C GLY A 41 -0.20 -0.25 11.61
N GLU A 42 -0.19 0.17 12.87
CA GLU A 42 -1.39 0.07 13.72
C GLU A 42 -2.52 0.95 13.18
N ASP A 43 -2.21 2.20 12.81
CA ASP A 43 -3.22 3.10 12.25
C ASP A 43 -3.75 2.59 10.93
N ALA A 44 -2.88 2.04 10.07
CA ALA A 44 -3.30 1.43 8.81
C ALA A 44 -4.23 0.24 9.08
N TRP A 45 -3.86 -0.64 10.00
CA TRP A 45 -4.69 -1.79 10.35
C TRP A 45 -6.04 -1.38 10.94
N ASN A 46 -6.05 -0.39 11.84
CA ASN A 46 -7.29 0.08 12.44
C ASN A 46 -8.26 0.63 11.39
N PHE A 47 -7.75 1.36 10.41
CA PHE A 47 -8.58 1.86 9.32
C PHE A 47 -9.16 0.70 8.50
N ILE A 48 -8.30 -0.23 8.07
CA ILE A 48 -8.68 -1.33 7.18
C ILE A 48 -9.63 -2.30 7.87
N SER A 49 -9.36 -2.63 9.14
CA SER A 49 -10.19 -3.56 9.90
C SER A 49 -11.46 -2.91 10.48
N ARG A 50 -11.59 -1.59 10.32
CA ARG A 50 -12.71 -0.80 10.86
C ARG A 50 -12.77 -0.86 12.39
N THR A 51 -11.60 -0.84 13.01
CA THR A 51 -11.45 -0.77 14.47
C THR A 51 -10.83 0.57 14.85
N GLY A 52 -10.84 0.90 16.13
CA GLY A 52 -10.30 2.17 16.60
C GLY A 52 -11.32 3.30 16.50
N THR A 53 -10.87 4.54 16.80
CA THR A 53 -11.72 5.72 16.93
C THR A 53 -11.58 6.72 15.80
N GLY A 54 -10.67 6.47 14.87
CA GLY A 54 -10.40 7.38 13.75
C GLY A 54 -11.26 7.09 12.52
N ILE A 55 -10.79 7.55 11.37
CA ILE A 55 -11.43 7.25 10.08
C ILE A 55 -11.35 5.75 9.85
N ILE A 56 -12.41 5.17 9.29
CA ILE A 56 -12.48 3.75 9.00
C ILE A 56 -12.80 3.51 7.52
N ARG A 57 -12.44 2.32 7.05
CA ARG A 57 -12.68 1.89 5.68
C ARG A 57 -14.18 1.88 5.34
N ASP A 58 -14.52 2.31 4.14
CA ASP A 58 -15.88 2.25 3.61
C ASP A 58 -16.03 0.97 2.78
N PRO A 59 -16.90 0.02 3.18
CA PRO A 59 -17.05 -1.23 2.44
C PRO A 59 -17.56 -1.08 1.01
N SER A 60 -18.16 0.09 0.67
CA SER A 60 -18.65 0.34 -0.68
C SER A 60 -17.55 0.74 -1.66
N LYS A 61 -16.32 0.97 -1.18
CA LYS A 61 -15.19 1.42 -1.98
C LYS A 61 -14.16 0.33 -2.11
N ALA A 62 -13.32 0.45 -3.14
CA ALA A 62 -12.18 -0.46 -3.34
C ALA A 62 -10.91 0.21 -2.83
N TYR A 63 -9.97 -0.60 -2.36
CA TYR A 63 -8.72 -0.11 -1.78
C TYR A 63 -7.53 -0.85 -2.35
N LEU A 64 -6.43 -0.14 -2.54
CA LEU A 64 -5.12 -0.67 -2.84
C LEU A 64 -4.17 -0.18 -1.75
N LEU A 65 -3.40 -1.07 -1.15
CA LEU A 65 -2.48 -0.72 -0.07
C LEU A 65 -1.03 -0.75 -0.56
N LEU A 66 -0.33 0.38 -0.42
CA LEU A 66 1.12 0.47 -0.55
C LEU A 66 1.69 0.40 0.87
N LEU A 67 2.54 -0.60 1.13
CA LEU A 67 2.89 -0.98 2.49
C LEU A 67 4.39 -1.13 2.65
N ASP A 68 4.98 -0.31 3.53
CA ASP A 68 6.37 -0.49 3.94
C ASP A 68 6.45 -1.55 5.03
N ILE A 69 7.60 -2.22 5.15
CA ILE A 69 7.82 -3.22 6.19
C ILE A 69 8.21 -2.56 7.51
N ASN A 70 9.20 -1.65 7.47
CA ASN A 70 9.80 -1.10 8.69
C ASN A 70 9.01 0.10 9.19
N MET A 71 8.07 -0.13 10.06
CA MET A 71 7.24 0.91 10.67
C MET A 71 7.09 0.66 12.16
N PRO A 72 6.93 1.74 12.97
CA PRO A 72 6.68 1.57 14.40
C PRO A 72 5.26 1.05 14.66
N ARG A 73 5.04 0.57 15.86
CA ARG A 73 3.76 0.11 16.45
C ARG A 73 3.22 -1.17 15.84
N MET A 74 3.37 -1.37 14.53
CA MET A 74 3.05 -2.61 13.84
C MET A 74 3.78 -2.57 12.50
N ASN A 75 4.64 -3.55 12.24
CA ASN A 75 5.38 -3.57 10.96
C ASN A 75 4.51 -4.05 9.81
N GLY A 76 5.00 -3.86 8.57
CA GLY A 76 4.21 -4.17 7.40
C GLY A 76 3.93 -5.65 7.20
N ILE A 77 4.83 -6.52 7.66
CA ILE A 77 4.59 -7.98 7.55
C ILE A 77 3.42 -8.38 8.44
N GLU A 78 3.34 -7.82 9.64
CA GLU A 78 2.22 -8.09 10.53
C GLU A 78 0.90 -7.57 9.96
N VAL A 79 0.91 -6.37 9.36
CA VAL A 79 -0.28 -5.84 8.68
C VAL A 79 -0.72 -6.78 7.56
N LEU A 80 0.24 -7.22 6.73
CA LEU A 80 -0.03 -8.15 5.63
C LEU A 80 -0.65 -9.45 6.15
N GLN A 81 -0.07 -10.03 7.22
CA GLN A 81 -0.59 -11.26 7.83
C GLN A 81 -2.04 -11.10 8.26
N ARG A 82 -2.34 -10.01 8.97
CA ARG A 82 -3.69 -9.77 9.48
C ARG A 82 -4.71 -9.58 8.37
N ILE A 83 -4.35 -8.85 7.32
CA ILE A 83 -5.24 -8.64 6.18
C ILE A 83 -5.52 -9.98 5.48
N LYS A 84 -4.49 -10.77 5.24
CA LYS A 84 -4.64 -12.02 4.50
C LYS A 84 -5.33 -13.13 5.32
N ALA A 85 -5.36 -13.01 6.64
CA ALA A 85 -6.08 -13.92 7.51
C ALA A 85 -7.58 -13.61 7.63
N ASP A 86 -8.02 -12.46 7.12
CA ASP A 86 -9.40 -12.01 7.25
C ASP A 86 -10.17 -12.27 5.95
N GLN A 87 -11.31 -12.94 6.04
CA GLN A 87 -12.09 -13.33 4.87
C GLN A 87 -12.60 -12.12 4.07
N ASP A 88 -12.90 -11.02 4.74
CA ASP A 88 -13.43 -9.83 4.09
C ASP A 88 -12.32 -8.93 3.53
N LEU A 89 -11.10 -9.06 4.01
CA LEU A 89 -9.99 -8.17 3.67
C LEU A 89 -8.96 -8.79 2.74
N LYS A 90 -8.89 -10.12 2.68
CA LYS A 90 -7.79 -10.80 1.97
C LYS A 90 -7.71 -10.50 0.47
N GLN A 91 -8.77 -9.94 -0.11
CA GLN A 91 -8.79 -9.60 -1.53
C GLN A 91 -8.22 -8.20 -1.83
N ILE A 92 -7.96 -7.40 -0.80
CA ILE A 92 -7.35 -6.08 -1.01
C ILE A 92 -5.95 -6.28 -1.58
N PRO A 93 -5.64 -5.73 -2.78
CA PRO A 93 -4.30 -5.83 -3.34
C PRO A 93 -3.30 -5.08 -2.47
N ILE A 94 -2.14 -5.70 -2.23
CA ILE A 94 -1.09 -5.12 -1.40
C ILE A 94 0.21 -5.11 -2.19
N ILE A 95 0.77 -3.92 -2.36
CA ILE A 95 2.08 -3.72 -2.95
C ILE A 95 3.04 -3.37 -1.83
N MET A 96 4.03 -4.25 -1.58
CA MET A 96 5.10 -3.94 -0.64
C MET A 96 6.04 -2.95 -1.31
N LEU A 97 6.33 -1.83 -0.65
CA LEU A 97 7.23 -0.81 -1.16
C LEU A 97 8.17 -0.42 -0.03
N THR A 98 9.37 -0.99 -0.01
CA THR A 98 10.25 -0.95 1.13
C THR A 98 11.71 -0.91 0.71
N THR A 99 12.59 -0.46 1.62
CA THR A 99 14.05 -0.46 1.36
C THR A 99 14.69 -1.83 1.52
N THR A 100 13.99 -2.78 2.14
CA THR A 100 14.51 -4.12 2.39
C THR A 100 14.48 -4.97 1.12
N ASP A 101 15.62 -5.55 0.78
CA ASP A 101 15.74 -6.48 -0.36
C ASP A 101 16.18 -7.88 0.08
N ASP A 102 16.11 -8.19 1.36
CA ASP A 102 16.47 -9.51 1.89
C ASP A 102 15.58 -10.58 1.24
N PRO A 103 16.16 -11.57 0.53
CA PRO A 103 15.36 -12.59 -0.16
C PRO A 103 14.40 -13.35 0.76
N ARG A 104 14.72 -13.48 2.04
CA ARG A 104 13.86 -14.17 3.01
C ARG A 104 12.60 -13.36 3.29
N GLU A 105 12.72 -12.04 3.39
CA GLU A 105 11.56 -11.17 3.58
C GLU A 105 10.71 -11.08 2.32
N VAL A 106 11.34 -11.01 1.16
CA VAL A 106 10.64 -11.03 -0.13
C VAL A 106 9.79 -12.31 -0.24
N GLU A 107 10.42 -13.46 0.02
CA GLU A 107 9.73 -14.75 -0.02
C GLU A 107 8.57 -14.81 0.97
N THR A 108 8.79 -14.34 2.19
CA THR A 108 7.75 -14.30 3.22
C THR A 108 6.55 -13.49 2.76
N CYS A 109 6.78 -12.31 2.18
CA CYS A 109 5.70 -11.44 1.71
C CYS A 109 4.90 -12.09 0.58
N TYR A 110 5.56 -12.72 -0.38
CA TYR A 110 4.84 -13.43 -1.46
C TYR A 110 4.10 -14.64 -0.93
N ARG A 111 4.68 -15.39 -0.02
CA ARG A 111 4.01 -16.54 0.59
C ARG A 111 2.76 -16.10 1.37
N LEU A 112 2.80 -14.95 2.01
CA LEU A 112 1.65 -14.39 2.72
C LEU A 112 0.60 -13.81 1.78
N GLY A 113 0.94 -13.57 0.52
CA GLY A 113 -0.02 -13.16 -0.49
C GLY A 113 0.03 -11.71 -0.94
N CYS A 114 1.17 -11.02 -0.79
CA CYS A 114 1.28 -9.69 -1.39
C CYS A 114 1.20 -9.81 -2.91
N SER A 115 0.68 -8.78 -3.55
CA SER A 115 0.52 -8.78 -5.01
C SER A 115 1.85 -8.54 -5.72
N ILE A 116 2.61 -7.56 -5.23
CA ILE A 116 3.91 -7.19 -5.80
C ILE A 116 4.82 -6.76 -4.65
N TYR A 117 6.11 -7.08 -4.76
CA TYR A 117 7.14 -6.58 -3.85
C TYR A 117 8.09 -5.69 -4.64
N ILE A 118 8.20 -4.43 -4.24
CA ILE A 118 9.06 -3.45 -4.89
C ILE A 118 10.06 -2.93 -3.87
N THR A 119 11.37 -3.02 -4.19
CA THR A 119 12.42 -2.43 -3.38
C THR A 119 12.58 -0.97 -3.76
N LYS A 120 12.53 -0.07 -2.77
CA LYS A 120 12.76 1.36 -2.99
C LYS A 120 14.21 1.58 -3.42
N PRO A 121 14.45 2.16 -4.61
CA PRO A 121 15.82 2.53 -4.99
C PRO A 121 16.37 3.63 -4.09
N VAL A 122 17.67 3.60 -3.86
CA VAL A 122 18.37 4.59 -3.04
C VAL A 122 18.44 5.93 -3.78
N GLN A 123 18.57 5.90 -5.11
CA GLN A 123 18.71 7.09 -5.93
C GLN A 123 17.34 7.69 -6.25
N PHE A 124 17.24 9.02 -6.12
CA PHE A 124 15.98 9.74 -6.31
C PHE A 124 15.36 9.53 -7.70
N ASP A 125 16.18 9.64 -8.75
CA ASP A 125 15.69 9.49 -10.12
C ASP A 125 15.16 8.09 -10.39
N LYS A 126 15.79 7.06 -9.85
CA LYS A 126 15.33 5.68 -9.97
C LYS A 126 14.06 5.45 -9.17
N PHE A 127 13.95 6.09 -8.01
CA PHE A 127 12.73 6.02 -7.20
C PHE A 127 11.55 6.65 -7.94
N ALA A 128 11.76 7.82 -8.55
CA ALA A 128 10.75 8.50 -9.34
C ALA A 128 10.30 7.63 -10.53
N GLU A 129 11.24 6.97 -11.21
CA GLU A 129 10.92 6.05 -12.30
C GLU A 129 10.09 4.86 -11.84
N THR A 130 10.43 4.29 -10.68
CA THR A 130 9.68 3.19 -10.07
C THR A 130 8.23 3.63 -9.78
N LEU A 131 8.06 4.83 -9.21
CA LEU A 131 6.74 5.37 -8.93
C LEU A 131 5.93 5.62 -10.19
N ARG A 132 6.58 6.09 -11.26
CA ARG A 132 5.92 6.28 -12.55
C ARG A 132 5.38 4.97 -13.11
N ARG A 133 6.18 3.91 -13.06
CA ARG A 133 5.76 2.57 -13.52
C ARG A 133 4.63 2.02 -12.66
N MET A 134 4.72 2.21 -11.36
CA MET A 134 3.68 1.78 -10.44
C MET A 134 2.38 2.55 -10.70
N GLY A 135 2.48 3.86 -10.98
CA GLY A 135 1.32 4.68 -11.31
C GLY A 135 0.61 4.21 -12.57
N LEU A 136 1.38 3.83 -13.60
CA LEU A 136 0.79 3.25 -14.82
C LEU A 136 0.07 1.94 -14.53
N PHE A 137 0.67 1.08 -13.69
CA PHE A 137 0.04 -0.17 -13.29
C PHE A 137 -1.28 0.08 -12.54
N ILE A 138 -1.29 1.02 -11.61
CA ILE A 138 -2.48 1.35 -10.83
C ILE A 138 -3.63 1.80 -11.74
N GLN A 139 -3.34 2.56 -12.78
CA GLN A 139 -4.36 3.05 -13.70
C GLN A 139 -5.06 1.96 -14.50
N ILE A 140 -4.42 0.81 -14.66
CA ILE A 140 -4.99 -0.31 -15.41
C ILE A 140 -5.58 -1.39 -14.51
N VAL A 141 -5.38 -1.30 -13.20
CA VAL A 141 -5.94 -2.26 -12.26
C VAL A 141 -7.45 -2.05 -12.14
N LYS A 142 -8.20 -3.13 -12.28
CA LYS A 142 -9.65 -3.15 -12.11
C LYS A 142 -9.98 -4.03 -10.91
N ILE A 143 -10.64 -3.45 -9.97
CA ILE A 143 -11.00 -4.12 -8.71
C ILE A 143 -12.51 -4.24 -8.59
#